data_517a0328564b9a4dc70ec86b9ab2e455
#
_entry.id   517a0328564b9a4dc70ec86b9ab2e455
#
_cell.length_a   1.000
_cell.length_b   1.000
_cell.length_c   1.000
_cell.angle_alpha   90.00
_cell.angle_beta   90.00
_cell.angle_gamma   90.00
#
_symmetry.space_group_name_H-M   'P 1'
#
loop_
_entity.id
_entity.type
_entity.pdbx_description
1 polymer ?
#
loop_
_entity_poly.entity_id
_entity_poly.type
_entity_poly.pdbx_seq_one_letter_code
_entity_poly.pdbx_strand_id
1 'polypeptide(L)'
;IMIDEYQDSNFIQEALLSAVSGEEDGRWNRFMVGDIKQSIYGFRLARPELFLEKYRTYQKDGESQQRIDLDKNFRSRPEVLAGANYVFRKLMSPELGGIAYDEAASLHAGAAFPKKEEGNTDPWQRAYETELLLLDDQAPELEDDKSRETKMETEAAAVAARIREMVGNEEVVDKETGEYRKIQYRDIVILLRAVSGWSETFSRVLQAAGIPAYSTSKTGYFSTQEIVTVLNYLHLCDNPCQEIPFTAILRSPICGCTDTELAAVRCVDKDVKIYEACGKYAAMGDDEALREKLRRFLAQLETLRSRVPYTPIHELITQIL
;
A
#
# COMPACT_ATOMS: atom_id res chain seq x y z
N ILE A 1 -9.17 12.83 29.99
CA ILE A 1 -8.33 12.35 28.88
C ILE A 1 -9.11 11.29 28.16
N MET A 2 -9.24 11.41 26.81
CA MET A 2 -9.91 10.42 25.96
C MET A 2 -8.88 9.80 25.04
N ILE A 3 -8.85 8.46 24.95
CA ILE A 3 -7.85 7.71 24.20
C ILE A 3 -8.60 6.65 23.39
N ASP A 4 -8.39 6.68 22.08
CA ASP A 4 -8.89 5.67 21.15
C ASP A 4 -7.77 4.69 20.77
N GLU A 5 -8.14 3.50 20.30
CA GLU A 5 -7.22 2.42 19.91
C GLU A 5 -6.16 2.12 21.00
N TYR A 6 -6.60 2.10 22.27
CA TYR A 6 -5.69 1.98 23.41
C TYR A 6 -4.86 0.69 23.41
N GLN A 7 -5.30 -0.38 22.74
CA GLN A 7 -4.52 -1.63 22.56
C GLN A 7 -3.20 -1.41 21.80
N ASP A 8 -3.06 -0.30 21.08
CA ASP A 8 -1.84 0.04 20.33
C ASP A 8 -0.89 0.95 21.12
N SER A 9 -1.21 1.25 22.38
CA SER A 9 -0.37 2.05 23.26
C SER A 9 0.88 1.30 23.70
N ASN A 10 1.95 2.04 23.98
CA ASN A 10 3.20 1.53 24.53
C ASN A 10 3.46 2.09 25.93
N PHE A 11 4.52 1.57 26.61
CA PHE A 11 4.85 1.99 27.97
C PHE A 11 5.17 3.48 28.10
N ILE A 12 5.75 4.11 27.09
CA ILE A 12 6.08 5.54 27.11
C ILE A 12 4.78 6.35 27.07
N GLN A 13 3.86 5.98 26.16
CA GLN A 13 2.54 6.61 26.09
C GLN A 13 1.76 6.43 27.37
N GLU A 14 1.77 5.23 27.95
CA GLU A 14 1.12 4.98 29.25
C GLU A 14 1.70 5.84 30.37
N ALA A 15 3.03 5.96 30.44
CA ALA A 15 3.69 6.81 31.43
C ALA A 15 3.31 8.30 31.27
N LEU A 16 3.23 8.78 30.02
CA LEU A 16 2.79 10.15 29.74
C LEU A 16 1.31 10.34 30.13
N LEU A 17 0.44 9.39 29.79
CA LEU A 17 -0.96 9.43 30.14
C LEU A 17 -1.18 9.42 31.66
N SER A 18 -0.43 8.63 32.39
CA SER A 18 -0.45 8.61 33.85
C SER A 18 0.02 9.93 34.43
N ALA A 19 1.10 10.51 33.92
CA ALA A 19 1.66 11.77 34.42
C ALA A 19 0.72 12.98 34.21
N VAL A 20 -0.09 12.98 33.12
CA VAL A 20 -1.06 14.06 32.84
C VAL A 20 -2.46 13.76 33.38
N SER A 21 -2.71 12.54 33.83
CA SER A 21 -3.96 12.16 34.50
C SER A 21 -3.98 12.67 35.92
N GLY A 22 -5.16 12.67 36.52
CA GLY A 22 -5.31 12.98 37.95
C GLY A 22 -5.39 11.74 38.84
N GLU A 23 -4.98 10.58 38.36
CA GLU A 23 -5.15 9.29 39.06
C GLU A 23 -4.39 9.26 40.38
N GLU A 24 -3.16 9.80 40.41
CA GLU A 24 -2.34 9.90 41.63
C GLU A 24 -3.00 10.81 42.68
N ASP A 25 -3.79 11.78 42.25
CA ASP A 25 -4.58 12.67 43.11
C ASP A 25 -5.99 12.11 43.42
N GLY A 26 -6.30 10.88 43.01
CA GLY A 26 -7.62 10.25 43.16
C GLY A 26 -8.70 10.76 42.19
N ARG A 27 -8.31 11.47 41.13
CA ARG A 27 -9.22 11.96 40.08
C ARG A 27 -9.23 11.01 38.92
N TRP A 28 -10.26 10.22 38.75
CA TRP A 28 -10.41 9.23 37.68
C TRP A 28 -10.92 9.92 36.40
N ASN A 29 -10.02 10.40 35.57
CA ASN A 29 -10.34 11.25 34.42
C ASN A 29 -9.82 10.66 33.06
N ARG A 30 -9.56 9.36 33.00
CA ARG A 30 -9.20 8.66 31.75
C ARG A 30 -10.40 7.88 31.22
N PHE A 31 -10.65 8.02 29.93
CA PHE A 31 -11.60 7.23 29.17
C PHE A 31 -10.83 6.59 28.01
N MET A 32 -10.78 5.27 28.00
CA MET A 32 -9.99 4.49 27.06
C MET A 32 -10.90 3.58 26.26
N VAL A 33 -10.77 3.58 24.95
CA VAL A 33 -11.49 2.70 24.03
C VAL A 33 -10.48 1.87 23.25
N GLY A 34 -10.78 0.60 23.03
CA GLY A 34 -9.93 -0.29 22.24
C GLY A 34 -10.53 -1.68 22.11
N ASP A 35 -9.87 -2.48 21.29
CA ASP A 35 -10.20 -3.89 21.11
C ASP A 35 -8.89 -4.70 21.02
N ILE A 36 -8.64 -5.53 22.02
CA ILE A 36 -7.43 -6.37 22.09
C ILE A 36 -7.26 -7.25 20.84
N LYS A 37 -8.38 -7.71 20.25
CA LYS A 37 -8.38 -8.52 19.04
C LYS A 37 -7.84 -7.79 17.80
N GLN A 38 -7.83 -6.44 17.83
CA GLN A 38 -7.36 -5.58 16.75
C GLN A 38 -5.93 -5.08 16.96
N SER A 39 -5.20 -5.57 17.97
CA SER A 39 -3.81 -5.20 18.18
C SER A 39 -2.91 -5.80 17.10
N ILE A 40 -2.53 -4.98 16.13
CA ILE A 40 -1.69 -5.37 14.98
C ILE A 40 -0.36 -4.60 14.92
N TYR A 41 -0.13 -3.65 15.84
CA TYR A 41 1.06 -2.79 15.83
C TYR A 41 2.19 -3.24 16.76
N GLY A 42 2.28 -4.54 17.06
CA GLY A 42 3.38 -5.12 17.83
C GLY A 42 4.77 -4.75 17.27
N PHE A 43 4.92 -4.64 15.96
CA PHE A 43 6.15 -4.19 15.29
C PHE A 43 6.48 -2.70 15.54
N ARG A 44 5.55 -1.91 16.06
CA ARG A 44 5.73 -0.53 16.52
C ARG A 44 5.83 -0.42 18.05
N LEU A 45 6.16 -1.52 18.72
CA LEU A 45 6.28 -1.62 20.17
C LEU A 45 4.96 -1.43 20.93
N ALA A 46 3.81 -1.61 20.28
CA ALA A 46 2.53 -1.66 20.96
C ALA A 46 2.53 -2.76 22.03
N ARG A 47 1.87 -2.47 23.15
CA ARG A 47 1.79 -3.35 24.33
C ARG A 47 0.33 -3.61 24.71
N PRO A 48 -0.34 -4.52 23.99
CA PRO A 48 -1.75 -4.83 24.29
C PRO A 48 -1.96 -5.35 25.72
N GLU A 49 -0.89 -5.81 26.39
CA GLU A 49 -0.92 -6.24 27.77
C GLU A 49 -1.39 -5.11 28.71
N LEU A 50 -1.07 -3.85 28.40
CA LEU A 50 -1.54 -2.69 29.18
C LEU A 50 -3.07 -2.58 29.18
N PHE A 51 -3.70 -2.82 28.03
CA PHE A 51 -5.14 -2.84 27.92
C PHE A 51 -5.75 -4.10 28.54
N LEU A 52 -5.12 -5.24 28.33
CA LEU A 52 -5.55 -6.52 28.88
C LEU A 52 -5.55 -6.52 30.41
N GLU A 53 -4.57 -5.87 31.04
CA GLU A 53 -4.51 -5.69 32.48
C GLU A 53 -5.72 -4.90 32.96
N LYS A 54 -6.03 -3.74 32.34
CA LYS A 54 -7.19 -2.93 32.67
C LYS A 54 -8.50 -3.69 32.42
N TYR A 55 -8.59 -4.43 31.32
CA TYR A 55 -9.74 -5.28 31.01
C TYR A 55 -10.01 -6.33 32.11
N ARG A 56 -8.96 -6.89 32.71
CA ARG A 56 -9.06 -7.90 33.78
C ARG A 56 -9.32 -7.30 35.16
N THR A 57 -8.78 -6.11 35.42
CA THR A 57 -8.85 -5.49 36.76
C THR A 57 -10.06 -4.58 36.94
N TYR A 58 -10.52 -3.89 35.88
CA TYR A 58 -11.67 -3.01 35.95
C TYR A 58 -12.96 -3.82 36.01
N GLN A 59 -13.88 -3.40 36.88
CA GLN A 59 -15.15 -4.09 37.08
C GLN A 59 -16.27 -3.44 36.27
N LYS A 60 -17.32 -4.21 35.94
CA LYS A 60 -18.49 -3.66 35.21
C LYS A 60 -19.25 -2.63 35.99
N ASP A 61 -19.30 -2.80 37.30
CA ASP A 61 -20.03 -1.93 38.24
C ASP A 61 -19.06 -1.15 39.16
N GLY A 62 -17.83 -0.88 38.69
CA GLY A 62 -16.82 -0.16 39.46
C GLY A 62 -17.13 1.33 39.57
N GLU A 63 -16.98 1.91 40.78
CA GLU A 63 -17.22 3.35 40.99
C GLU A 63 -16.13 4.24 40.38
N SER A 64 -14.86 3.84 40.47
CA SER A 64 -13.70 4.63 40.01
C SER A 64 -13.04 4.06 38.77
N GLN A 65 -13.07 2.75 38.60
CA GLN A 65 -12.48 2.04 37.46
C GLN A 65 -13.56 1.11 36.89
N GLN A 66 -14.23 1.60 35.87
CA GLN A 66 -15.36 0.89 35.26
C GLN A 66 -14.97 0.35 33.88
N ARG A 67 -15.40 -0.88 33.59
CA ARG A 67 -15.32 -1.50 32.26
C ARG A 67 -16.69 -1.55 31.62
N ILE A 68 -16.78 -1.08 30.39
CA ILE A 68 -17.99 -1.16 29.57
C ILE A 68 -17.65 -2.02 28.35
N ASP A 69 -18.33 -3.15 28.19
CA ASP A 69 -18.15 -4.05 27.06
C ASP A 69 -19.11 -3.65 25.94
N LEU A 70 -18.55 -3.34 24.75
CA LEU A 70 -19.32 -3.07 23.54
C LEU A 70 -19.26 -4.32 22.65
N ASP A 71 -20.33 -5.10 22.63
CA ASP A 71 -20.41 -6.39 21.96
C ASP A 71 -21.05 -6.35 20.57
N LYS A 72 -21.68 -5.22 20.21
CA LYS A 72 -22.45 -5.09 18.96
C LYS A 72 -21.69 -4.39 17.86
N ASN A 73 -21.66 -5.02 16.69
CA ASN A 73 -21.13 -4.46 15.45
C ASN A 73 -22.27 -3.90 14.60
N PHE A 74 -22.24 -2.58 14.35
CA PHE A 74 -23.23 -1.87 13.52
C PHE A 74 -22.76 -1.61 12.09
N ARG A 75 -21.58 -2.12 11.72
CA ARG A 75 -20.94 -1.88 10.40
C ARG A 75 -21.23 -3.00 9.43
N SER A 76 -21.14 -4.24 9.90
CA SER A 76 -21.09 -5.42 9.04
C SER A 76 -22.38 -6.24 9.11
N ARG A 77 -22.68 -6.93 8.02
CA ARG A 77 -23.78 -7.91 7.97
C ARG A 77 -23.53 -9.10 8.89
N PRO A 78 -24.58 -9.78 9.36
CA PRO A 78 -24.44 -10.98 10.21
C PRO A 78 -23.59 -12.08 9.56
N GLU A 79 -23.71 -12.28 8.24
CA GLU A 79 -22.98 -13.30 7.48
C GLU A 79 -21.46 -13.05 7.51
N VAL A 80 -21.04 -11.78 7.38
CA VAL A 80 -19.64 -11.37 7.47
C VAL A 80 -19.09 -11.61 8.87
N LEU A 81 -19.88 -11.26 9.90
CA LEU A 81 -19.50 -11.49 11.30
C LEU A 81 -19.41 -12.98 11.62
N ALA A 82 -20.34 -13.80 11.09
CA ALA A 82 -20.32 -15.24 11.26
C ALA A 82 -19.06 -15.87 10.64
N GLY A 83 -18.65 -15.42 9.44
CA GLY A 83 -17.41 -15.84 8.80
C GLY A 83 -16.18 -15.47 9.63
N ALA A 84 -16.09 -14.23 10.11
CA ALA A 84 -15.02 -13.78 10.99
C ALA A 84 -14.97 -14.58 12.30
N ASN A 85 -16.11 -14.75 12.97
CA ASN A 85 -16.21 -15.57 14.19
C ASN A 85 -15.78 -17.02 13.95
N TYR A 86 -16.17 -17.62 12.82
CA TYR A 86 -15.76 -18.98 12.48
C TYR A 86 -14.24 -19.13 12.41
N VAL A 87 -13.59 -18.23 11.70
CA VAL A 87 -12.13 -18.23 11.54
C VAL A 87 -11.42 -18.00 12.86
N PHE A 88 -11.81 -16.97 13.62
CA PHE A 88 -11.13 -16.60 14.85
C PHE A 88 -11.35 -17.60 16.00
N ARG A 89 -12.50 -18.25 16.07
CA ARG A 89 -12.70 -19.40 17.00
C ARG A 89 -11.74 -20.56 16.76
N LYS A 90 -11.22 -20.70 15.53
CA LYS A 90 -10.25 -21.74 15.17
C LYS A 90 -8.80 -21.33 15.41
N LEU A 91 -8.49 -20.06 15.23
CA LEU A 91 -7.12 -19.56 15.21
C LEU A 91 -6.70 -18.84 16.49
N MET A 92 -7.60 -18.11 17.16
CA MET A 92 -7.25 -17.26 18.27
C MET A 92 -7.30 -18.02 19.60
N SER A 93 -6.20 -17.95 20.34
CA SER A 93 -6.04 -18.48 21.69
C SER A 93 -5.28 -17.51 22.57
N PRO A 94 -5.17 -17.74 23.89
CA PRO A 94 -4.33 -16.91 24.76
C PRO A 94 -2.88 -16.85 24.32
N GLU A 95 -2.34 -17.92 23.71
CA GLU A 95 -0.99 -18.00 23.17
C GLU A 95 -0.85 -17.27 21.83
N LEU A 96 -1.92 -17.32 21.02
CA LEU A 96 -1.98 -16.68 19.72
C LEU A 96 -3.11 -15.65 19.68
N GLY A 97 -2.79 -14.39 19.97
CA GLY A 97 -3.74 -13.29 20.01
C GLY A 97 -4.03 -12.72 21.40
N GLY A 98 -3.48 -13.33 22.47
CA GLY A 98 -3.53 -12.81 23.84
C GLY A 98 -4.83 -13.05 24.60
N ILE A 99 -5.91 -13.50 23.93
CA ILE A 99 -7.20 -13.82 24.54
C ILE A 99 -7.81 -15.10 23.93
N ALA A 100 -8.64 -15.78 24.71
CA ALA A 100 -9.51 -16.83 24.16
C ALA A 100 -10.65 -16.18 23.37
N TYR A 101 -10.91 -16.73 22.18
CA TYR A 101 -12.04 -16.26 21.35
C TYR A 101 -13.30 -17.06 21.69
N ASP A 102 -13.92 -16.72 22.78
CA ASP A 102 -15.17 -17.30 23.28
C ASP A 102 -16.41 -16.50 22.82
N GLU A 103 -17.57 -16.80 23.41
CA GLU A 103 -18.81 -16.08 23.08
C GLU A 103 -18.75 -14.60 23.47
N ALA A 104 -18.07 -14.25 24.56
CA ALA A 104 -17.92 -12.87 25.02
C ALA A 104 -16.98 -12.06 24.08
N ALA A 105 -16.02 -12.72 23.43
CA ALA A 105 -15.12 -12.12 22.46
C ALA A 105 -15.70 -12.07 21.03
N SER A 106 -16.77 -12.85 20.77
CA SER A 106 -17.39 -12.97 19.45
C SER A 106 -18.07 -11.68 19.03
N LEU A 107 -18.13 -11.44 17.70
CA LEU A 107 -18.80 -10.30 17.11
C LEU A 107 -20.29 -10.56 16.97
N HIS A 108 -21.12 -9.67 17.48
CA HIS A 108 -22.58 -9.74 17.42
C HIS A 108 -23.16 -8.66 16.52
N ALA A 109 -24.09 -9.03 15.64
CA ALA A 109 -24.74 -8.04 14.78
C ALA A 109 -25.62 -7.08 15.57
N GLY A 110 -25.39 -5.78 15.38
CA GLY A 110 -26.19 -4.70 15.98
C GLY A 110 -27.02 -3.93 14.95
N ALA A 111 -26.64 -3.96 13.68
CA ALA A 111 -27.35 -3.30 12.59
C ALA A 111 -28.42 -4.22 11.98
N ALA A 112 -29.57 -3.65 11.65
CA ALA A 112 -30.56 -4.31 10.81
C ALA A 112 -30.29 -3.98 9.34
N PHE A 113 -30.21 -5.02 8.50
CA PHE A 113 -30.12 -4.87 7.05
C PHE A 113 -31.46 -5.22 6.42
N PRO A 114 -31.86 -4.54 5.33
CA PRO A 114 -33.08 -4.88 4.61
C PRO A 114 -33.05 -6.36 4.21
N LYS A 115 -34.16 -7.06 4.41
CA LYS A 115 -34.31 -8.44 3.90
C LYS A 115 -34.75 -8.37 2.44
N LYS A 116 -34.19 -9.20 1.58
CA LYS A 116 -34.80 -9.46 0.27
C LYS A 116 -36.13 -10.19 0.49
N GLU A 117 -37.13 -9.83 -0.29
CA GLU A 117 -38.44 -10.51 -0.23
C GLU A 117 -38.28 -12.00 -0.51
N GLU A 118 -38.90 -12.83 0.36
CA GLU A 118 -38.92 -14.27 0.19
C GLU A 118 -39.71 -14.62 -1.09
N GLY A 119 -39.04 -15.06 -2.11
CA GLY A 119 -39.65 -15.45 -3.39
C GLY A 119 -38.67 -15.50 -4.55
N ASN A 120 -37.54 -14.89 -4.43
CA ASN A 120 -36.48 -14.96 -5.43
C ASN A 120 -35.51 -16.10 -5.06
N THR A 121 -35.68 -17.26 -5.67
CA THR A 121 -34.73 -18.39 -5.63
C THR A 121 -33.49 -18.06 -6.47
N ASP A 122 -32.96 -16.86 -6.29
CA ASP A 122 -31.72 -16.44 -6.90
C ASP A 122 -30.59 -17.33 -6.36
N PRO A 123 -29.83 -18.04 -7.22
CA PRO A 123 -28.66 -18.78 -6.81
C PRO A 123 -27.65 -17.93 -6.01
N TRP A 124 -27.74 -16.62 -6.12
CA TRP A 124 -26.92 -15.61 -5.43
C TRP A 124 -27.45 -15.20 -4.05
N GLN A 125 -28.44 -15.89 -3.50
CA GLN A 125 -28.86 -15.67 -2.09
C GLN A 125 -27.72 -15.88 -1.07
N ARG A 126 -26.64 -16.55 -1.50
CA ARG A 126 -25.38 -16.69 -0.77
C ARG A 126 -24.41 -15.54 -0.95
N ALA A 127 -24.78 -14.49 -1.66
CA ALA A 127 -23.92 -13.36 -2.06
C ALA A 127 -23.21 -12.63 -0.89
N TYR A 128 -23.67 -12.85 0.35
CA TYR A 128 -23.08 -12.22 1.53
C TYR A 128 -22.26 -13.18 2.41
N GLU A 129 -22.21 -14.44 2.06
CA GLU A 129 -21.40 -15.44 2.78
C GLU A 129 -19.92 -15.24 2.49
N THR A 130 -19.08 -15.62 3.47
CA THR A 130 -17.62 -15.59 3.28
C THR A 130 -17.21 -16.67 2.28
N GLU A 131 -16.52 -16.29 1.23
CA GLU A 131 -15.99 -17.19 0.22
C GLU A 131 -14.51 -17.48 0.44
N LEU A 132 -14.08 -18.70 0.20
CA LEU A 132 -12.68 -19.10 0.18
C LEU A 132 -12.30 -19.50 -1.25
N LEU A 133 -11.43 -18.71 -1.89
CA LEU A 133 -10.85 -19.02 -3.19
C LEU A 133 -9.54 -19.79 -2.97
N LEU A 134 -9.48 -21.03 -3.42
CA LEU A 134 -8.28 -21.86 -3.37
C LEU A 134 -7.65 -21.91 -4.76
N LEU A 135 -6.39 -21.50 -4.84
CA LEU A 135 -5.59 -21.57 -6.06
C LEU A 135 -4.53 -22.66 -5.89
N ASP A 136 -4.52 -23.61 -6.79
CA ASP A 136 -3.50 -24.66 -6.84
C ASP A 136 -2.32 -24.18 -7.71
N ASP A 137 -1.23 -23.82 -7.06
CA ASP A 137 0.01 -23.37 -7.73
C ASP A 137 0.87 -24.56 -8.23
N GLN A 138 0.44 -25.77 -8.02
CA GLN A 138 1.07 -27.03 -8.48
C GLN A 138 0.38 -27.60 -9.74
N ALA A 139 -0.62 -26.89 -10.28
CA ALA A 139 -1.32 -27.36 -11.47
C ALA A 139 -0.35 -27.53 -12.66
N PRO A 140 -0.45 -28.62 -13.45
CA PRO A 140 0.49 -28.91 -14.54
C PRO A 140 0.62 -27.79 -15.58
N GLU A 141 -0.43 -26.98 -15.74
CA GLU A 141 -0.45 -25.85 -16.67
C GLU A 141 0.45 -24.68 -16.21
N LEU A 142 0.90 -24.70 -14.95
CA LEU A 142 1.75 -23.66 -14.34
C LEU A 142 3.20 -24.14 -14.10
N GLU A 143 3.56 -25.35 -14.57
CA GLU A 143 4.88 -25.95 -14.28
C GLU A 143 6.08 -25.19 -14.87
N ASP A 144 5.90 -24.46 -15.96
CA ASP A 144 7.00 -23.82 -16.68
C ASP A 144 7.47 -22.49 -16.08
N ASP A 145 6.68 -21.86 -15.19
CA ASP A 145 7.05 -20.56 -14.61
C ASP A 145 6.68 -20.46 -13.11
N LYS A 146 7.57 -20.98 -12.27
CA LYS A 146 7.43 -20.97 -10.79
C LYS A 146 7.93 -19.69 -10.12
N SER A 147 8.05 -18.58 -10.83
CA SER A 147 8.48 -17.32 -10.26
C SER A 147 7.45 -16.77 -9.23
N ARG A 148 7.94 -16.02 -8.24
CA ARG A 148 7.05 -15.34 -7.28
C ARG A 148 6.10 -14.36 -7.97
N GLU A 149 6.54 -13.78 -9.08
CA GLU A 149 5.76 -12.83 -9.86
C GLU A 149 4.57 -13.52 -10.52
N THR A 150 4.77 -14.69 -11.10
CA THR A 150 3.70 -15.52 -11.71
C THR A 150 2.63 -15.90 -10.68
N LYS A 151 3.03 -16.26 -9.44
CA LYS A 151 2.06 -16.57 -8.37
C LYS A 151 1.20 -15.34 -8.02
N MET A 152 1.80 -14.17 -7.91
CA MET A 152 1.07 -12.93 -7.63
C MET A 152 0.12 -12.56 -8.77
N GLU A 153 0.53 -12.78 -10.01
CA GLU A 153 -0.29 -12.57 -11.20
C GLU A 153 -1.49 -13.51 -11.25
N THR A 154 -1.27 -14.78 -10.90
CA THR A 154 -2.34 -15.80 -10.84
C THR A 154 -3.38 -15.45 -9.78
N GLU A 155 -2.94 -15.04 -8.58
CA GLU A 155 -3.87 -14.56 -7.54
C GLU A 155 -4.64 -13.33 -8.01
N ALA A 156 -3.96 -12.33 -8.59
CA ALA A 156 -4.60 -11.13 -9.09
C ALA A 156 -5.60 -11.42 -10.21
N ALA A 157 -5.30 -12.38 -11.10
CA ALA A 157 -6.20 -12.80 -12.17
C ALA A 157 -7.46 -13.49 -11.62
N ALA A 158 -7.32 -14.36 -10.62
CA ALA A 158 -8.47 -15.01 -9.96
C ALA A 158 -9.37 -13.97 -9.26
N VAL A 159 -8.77 -13.00 -8.57
CA VAL A 159 -9.51 -11.88 -7.96
C VAL A 159 -10.21 -11.05 -9.02
N ALA A 160 -9.55 -10.75 -10.15
CA ALA A 160 -10.14 -10.02 -11.26
C ALA A 160 -11.36 -10.75 -11.87
N ALA A 161 -11.27 -12.07 -12.03
CA ALA A 161 -12.38 -12.89 -12.50
C ALA A 161 -13.57 -12.80 -11.55
N ARG A 162 -13.35 -12.97 -10.23
CA ARG A 162 -14.41 -12.87 -9.22
C ARG A 162 -15.05 -11.47 -9.18
N ILE A 163 -14.27 -10.41 -9.27
CA ILE A 163 -14.79 -9.04 -9.34
C ILE A 163 -15.73 -8.84 -10.55
N ARG A 164 -15.37 -9.37 -11.72
CA ARG A 164 -16.21 -9.30 -12.92
C ARG A 164 -17.53 -10.04 -12.76
N GLU A 165 -17.53 -11.17 -12.06
CA GLU A 165 -18.75 -11.91 -11.75
C GLU A 165 -19.67 -11.13 -10.82
N MET A 166 -19.10 -10.44 -9.82
CA MET A 166 -19.86 -9.68 -8.83
C MET A 166 -20.45 -8.40 -9.41
N VAL A 167 -19.63 -7.63 -10.16
CA VAL A 167 -20.05 -6.31 -10.66
C VAL A 167 -21.16 -6.44 -11.71
N GLY A 168 -22.28 -5.76 -11.47
CA GLY A 168 -23.47 -5.81 -12.31
C GLY A 168 -24.41 -7.00 -12.02
N ASN A 169 -23.96 -8.03 -11.31
CA ASN A 169 -24.77 -9.20 -10.96
C ASN A 169 -25.26 -9.16 -9.51
N GLU A 170 -24.35 -8.90 -8.59
CA GLU A 170 -24.66 -8.86 -7.16
C GLU A 170 -25.10 -7.46 -6.71
N GLU A 171 -25.67 -7.37 -5.50
CA GLU A 171 -26.24 -6.14 -4.98
C GLU A 171 -25.70 -5.82 -3.58
N VAL A 172 -25.56 -4.54 -3.31
CA VAL A 172 -25.22 -4.01 -1.99
C VAL A 172 -26.29 -3.03 -1.54
N VAL A 173 -26.39 -2.81 -0.23
CA VAL A 173 -27.25 -1.76 0.31
C VAL A 173 -26.53 -0.44 0.21
N ASP A 174 -27.16 0.52 -0.44
CA ASP A 174 -26.66 1.90 -0.45
C ASP A 174 -26.80 2.52 0.93
N LYS A 175 -25.74 3.15 1.42
CA LYS A 175 -25.72 3.71 2.79
C LYS A 175 -26.58 4.96 2.95
N GLU A 176 -26.82 5.70 1.88
CA GLU A 176 -27.57 6.95 1.93
C GLU A 176 -29.07 6.70 1.80
N THR A 177 -29.46 5.81 0.91
CA THR A 177 -30.89 5.53 0.63
C THR A 177 -31.42 4.36 1.44
N GLY A 178 -30.57 3.45 1.89
CA GLY A 178 -30.96 2.19 2.52
C GLY A 178 -31.52 1.14 1.54
N GLU A 179 -31.50 1.41 0.26
CA GLU A 179 -32.03 0.53 -0.79
C GLU A 179 -30.94 -0.36 -1.41
N TYR A 180 -31.35 -1.44 -2.05
CA TYR A 180 -30.44 -2.29 -2.80
C TYR A 180 -30.07 -1.66 -4.15
N ARG A 181 -28.78 -1.68 -4.49
CA ARG A 181 -28.27 -1.32 -5.80
C ARG A 181 -27.22 -2.32 -6.28
N LYS A 182 -26.97 -2.37 -7.56
CA LYS A 182 -25.89 -3.20 -8.13
C LYS A 182 -24.52 -2.78 -7.62
N ILE A 183 -23.66 -3.77 -7.38
CA ILE A 183 -22.25 -3.57 -7.00
C ILE A 183 -21.52 -2.78 -8.09
N GLN A 184 -20.70 -1.82 -7.66
CA GLN A 184 -19.80 -1.05 -8.51
C GLN A 184 -18.35 -1.30 -8.05
N TYR A 185 -17.36 -1.04 -8.90
CA TYR A 185 -15.94 -1.23 -8.55
C TYR A 185 -15.52 -0.48 -7.28
N ARG A 186 -16.10 0.68 -7.02
CA ARG A 186 -15.84 1.48 -5.82
C ARG A 186 -16.31 0.84 -4.50
N ASP A 187 -17.13 -0.18 -4.57
CA ASP A 187 -17.65 -0.89 -3.40
C ASP A 187 -16.70 -2.02 -2.96
N ILE A 188 -15.66 -2.29 -3.74
CA ILE A 188 -14.75 -3.42 -3.55
C ILE A 188 -13.41 -2.93 -3.06
N VAL A 189 -12.89 -3.56 -1.99
CA VAL A 189 -11.57 -3.30 -1.42
C VAL A 189 -10.77 -4.59 -1.38
N ILE A 190 -9.53 -4.54 -1.84
CA ILE A 190 -8.58 -5.64 -1.76
C ILE A 190 -7.59 -5.33 -0.64
N LEU A 191 -7.53 -6.17 0.38
CA LEU A 191 -6.61 -6.07 1.49
C LEU A 191 -5.47 -7.07 1.32
N LEU A 192 -4.25 -6.56 1.28
CA LEU A 192 -3.04 -7.36 1.13
C LEU A 192 -2.25 -7.35 2.44
N ARG A 193 -1.66 -8.50 2.82
CA ARG A 193 -0.78 -8.58 3.99
C ARG A 193 0.45 -7.68 3.85
N ALA A 194 1.04 -7.62 2.65
CA ALA A 194 2.18 -6.77 2.32
C ALA A 194 1.86 -6.01 1.04
N VAL A 195 1.97 -4.70 1.08
CA VAL A 195 1.65 -3.83 -0.07
C VAL A 195 2.82 -3.79 -1.06
N SER A 196 4.08 -3.82 -0.55
CA SER A 196 5.28 -3.74 -1.38
C SER A 196 5.39 -4.92 -2.35
N GLY A 197 5.46 -4.62 -3.64
CA GLY A 197 5.54 -5.57 -4.75
C GLY A 197 4.19 -6.19 -5.15
N TRP A 198 3.24 -6.33 -4.23
CA TRP A 198 1.92 -6.91 -4.52
C TRP A 198 0.96 -5.90 -5.13
N SER A 199 0.89 -4.69 -4.59
CA SER A 199 -0.05 -3.67 -5.05
C SER A 199 0.17 -3.27 -6.51
N GLU A 200 1.41 -3.24 -6.97
CA GLU A 200 1.75 -2.90 -8.34
C GLU A 200 1.31 -4.01 -9.31
N THR A 201 1.62 -5.27 -8.99
CA THR A 201 1.18 -6.44 -9.78
C THR A 201 -0.34 -6.52 -9.83
N PHE A 202 -1.03 -6.38 -8.68
CA PHE A 202 -2.49 -6.37 -8.64
C PHE A 202 -3.08 -5.23 -9.47
N SER A 203 -2.56 -4.01 -9.33
CA SER A 203 -3.03 -2.86 -10.12
C SER A 203 -2.87 -3.09 -11.62
N ARG A 204 -1.73 -3.61 -12.05
CA ARG A 204 -1.44 -3.91 -13.45
C ARG A 204 -2.38 -4.97 -14.02
N VAL A 205 -2.56 -6.08 -13.31
CA VAL A 205 -3.43 -7.19 -13.75
C VAL A 205 -4.91 -6.75 -13.78
N LEU A 206 -5.37 -6.04 -12.76
CA LEU A 206 -6.74 -5.52 -12.71
C LEU A 206 -7.01 -4.53 -13.83
N GLN A 207 -6.10 -3.59 -14.08
CA GLN A 207 -6.23 -2.62 -15.17
C GLN A 207 -6.20 -3.29 -16.54
N ALA A 208 -5.31 -4.28 -16.76
CA ALA A 208 -5.30 -5.09 -17.98
C ALA A 208 -6.63 -5.85 -18.17
N ALA A 209 -7.27 -6.23 -17.08
CA ALA A 209 -8.60 -6.83 -17.07
C ALA A 209 -9.75 -5.83 -17.27
N GLY A 210 -9.47 -4.53 -17.44
CA GLY A 210 -10.47 -3.46 -17.58
C GLY A 210 -11.13 -3.04 -16.26
N ILE A 211 -10.55 -3.43 -15.11
CA ILE A 211 -11.05 -3.07 -13.78
C ILE A 211 -10.27 -1.85 -13.29
N PRO A 212 -10.93 -0.70 -13.03
CA PRO A 212 -10.27 0.48 -12.49
C PRO A 212 -9.82 0.19 -11.06
N ALA A 213 -8.51 0.16 -10.85
CA ALA A 213 -7.90 -0.09 -9.55
C ALA A 213 -6.80 0.93 -9.28
N TYR A 214 -6.68 1.35 -8.03
CA TYR A 214 -5.59 2.19 -7.56
C TYR A 214 -5.14 1.75 -6.15
N SER A 215 -3.88 2.02 -5.84
CA SER A 215 -3.33 1.78 -4.52
C SER A 215 -2.90 3.10 -3.89
N THR A 216 -3.19 3.27 -2.61
CA THR A 216 -2.73 4.42 -1.82
C THR A 216 -1.26 4.30 -1.39
N SER A 217 -0.60 3.20 -1.76
CA SER A 217 0.82 2.98 -1.47
C SER A 217 1.66 4.06 -2.17
N LYS A 218 2.49 4.71 -1.38
CA LYS A 218 3.51 5.66 -1.88
C LYS A 218 4.78 4.96 -2.38
N THR A 219 4.82 3.62 -2.41
CA THR A 219 5.92 2.85 -2.98
C THR A 219 5.84 2.95 -4.49
N GLY A 220 6.97 3.26 -5.12
CA GLY A 220 7.05 3.39 -6.57
C GLY A 220 7.18 4.82 -7.11
N TYR A 221 6.89 5.86 -6.32
CA TYR A 221 7.05 7.25 -6.78
C TYR A 221 8.47 7.52 -7.30
N PHE A 222 9.49 7.12 -6.53
CA PHE A 222 10.89 7.30 -6.92
C PHE A 222 11.39 6.28 -7.96
N SER A 223 10.59 5.28 -8.33
CA SER A 223 10.91 4.29 -9.35
C SER A 223 10.17 4.55 -10.68
N THR A 224 9.30 5.56 -10.75
CA THR A 224 8.71 5.96 -12.03
C THR A 224 9.78 6.54 -12.94
N GLN A 225 9.68 6.26 -14.24
CA GLN A 225 10.70 6.63 -15.23
C GLN A 225 10.98 8.14 -15.25
N GLU A 226 9.93 8.95 -15.07
CA GLU A 226 10.03 10.40 -15.03
C GLU A 226 10.88 10.88 -13.85
N ILE A 227 10.58 10.35 -12.65
CA ILE A 227 11.30 10.73 -11.43
C ILE A 227 12.74 10.20 -11.47
N VAL A 228 12.95 8.95 -11.92
CA VAL A 228 14.30 8.38 -12.12
C VAL A 228 15.12 9.22 -13.10
N THR A 229 14.49 9.73 -14.16
CA THR A 229 15.15 10.61 -15.11
C THR A 229 15.60 11.92 -14.45
N VAL A 230 14.72 12.58 -13.68
CA VAL A 230 15.09 13.80 -12.93
C VAL A 230 16.21 13.51 -11.93
N LEU A 231 16.10 12.43 -11.16
CA LEU A 231 17.14 12.03 -10.22
C LEU A 231 18.48 11.77 -10.89
N ASN A 232 18.49 11.07 -12.02
CA ASN A 232 19.71 10.86 -12.81
C ASN A 232 20.30 12.18 -13.28
N TYR A 233 19.49 13.13 -13.71
CA TYR A 233 19.99 14.45 -14.09
C TYR A 233 20.61 15.21 -12.90
N LEU A 234 19.97 15.17 -11.73
CA LEU A 234 20.55 15.72 -10.50
C LEU A 234 21.89 15.07 -10.12
N HIS A 235 21.99 13.75 -10.28
CA HIS A 235 23.27 13.04 -10.10
C HIS A 235 24.35 13.53 -11.05
N LEU A 236 24.00 13.89 -12.30
CA LEU A 236 24.95 14.47 -13.25
C LEU A 236 25.35 15.89 -12.90
N CYS A 237 24.45 16.66 -12.31
CA CYS A 237 24.78 17.97 -11.79
C CYS A 237 25.86 17.91 -10.69
N ASP A 238 25.79 16.89 -9.84
CA ASP A 238 26.82 16.60 -8.83
C ASP A 238 28.08 16.03 -9.47
N ASN A 239 27.96 14.89 -10.17
CA ASN A 239 29.10 14.23 -10.79
C ASN A 239 28.74 13.63 -12.17
N PRO A 240 29.19 14.24 -13.29
CA PRO A 240 28.88 13.79 -14.65
C PRO A 240 29.62 12.48 -15.05
N CYS A 241 30.62 12.05 -14.27
CA CYS A 241 31.38 10.85 -14.55
C CYS A 241 30.68 9.55 -14.11
N GLN A 242 29.42 9.62 -13.63
CA GLN A 242 28.60 8.47 -13.30
C GLN A 242 28.02 7.86 -14.57
N GLU A 243 28.48 6.67 -14.98
CA GLU A 243 28.15 6.09 -16.28
C GLU A 243 26.67 5.74 -16.45
N ILE A 244 26.04 5.13 -15.43
CA ILE A 244 24.63 4.72 -15.51
C ILE A 244 23.71 5.95 -15.60
N PRO A 245 23.76 6.95 -14.70
CA PRO A 245 22.98 8.16 -14.82
C PRO A 245 23.23 8.89 -16.15
N PHE A 246 24.49 8.99 -16.60
CA PHE A 246 24.83 9.70 -17.83
C PHE A 246 24.21 9.03 -19.06
N THR A 247 24.37 7.71 -19.17
CA THR A 247 23.78 6.93 -20.28
C THR A 247 22.24 7.00 -20.25
N ALA A 248 21.65 6.94 -19.07
CA ALA A 248 20.20 7.05 -18.91
C ALA A 248 19.68 8.41 -19.40
N ILE A 249 20.37 9.50 -19.11
CA ILE A 249 19.98 10.85 -19.59
C ILE A 249 20.21 10.99 -21.10
N LEU A 250 21.31 10.47 -21.64
CA LEU A 250 21.50 10.48 -23.09
C LEU A 250 20.35 9.80 -23.83
N ARG A 251 19.84 8.68 -23.29
CA ARG A 251 18.73 7.93 -23.87
C ARG A 251 17.34 8.54 -23.59
N SER A 252 17.21 9.34 -22.54
CA SER A 252 15.96 9.98 -22.16
C SER A 252 15.51 11.04 -23.17
N PRO A 253 14.24 11.49 -23.13
CA PRO A 253 13.76 12.59 -23.97
C PRO A 253 14.55 13.89 -23.83
N ILE A 254 15.33 14.08 -22.76
CA ILE A 254 16.15 15.26 -22.52
C ILE A 254 17.26 15.41 -23.57
N CYS A 255 17.96 14.30 -23.91
CA CYS A 255 18.96 14.31 -24.95
C CYS A 255 18.46 13.60 -26.23
N GLY A 256 17.68 12.52 -26.10
CA GLY A 256 17.04 11.82 -27.21
C GLY A 256 18.02 11.04 -28.11
N CYS A 257 19.06 10.45 -27.53
CA CYS A 257 19.98 9.59 -28.31
C CYS A 257 19.36 8.21 -28.51
N THR A 258 19.49 7.70 -29.72
CA THR A 258 19.16 6.31 -30.07
C THR A 258 20.24 5.35 -29.57
N ASP A 259 19.93 4.05 -29.51
CA ASP A 259 20.93 3.02 -29.14
C ASP A 259 22.11 2.97 -30.11
N THR A 260 21.88 3.24 -31.39
CA THR A 260 22.93 3.33 -32.43
C THR A 260 23.85 4.54 -32.19
N GLU A 261 23.29 5.69 -31.87
CA GLU A 261 24.05 6.90 -31.54
C GLU A 261 24.89 6.71 -30.27
N LEU A 262 24.32 6.05 -29.21
CA LEU A 262 25.08 5.71 -28.03
C LEU A 262 26.23 4.76 -28.28
N ALA A 263 26.03 3.76 -29.15
CA ALA A 263 27.09 2.87 -29.58
C ALA A 263 28.20 3.62 -30.34
N ALA A 264 27.85 4.56 -31.23
CA ALA A 264 28.81 5.39 -31.94
C ALA A 264 29.65 6.25 -30.98
N VAL A 265 29.02 6.89 -29.99
CA VAL A 265 29.72 7.65 -28.95
C VAL A 265 30.70 6.74 -28.19
N ARG A 266 30.26 5.53 -27.78
CA ARG A 266 31.09 4.60 -27.00
C ARG A 266 32.28 4.07 -27.83
N CYS A 267 32.15 3.95 -29.17
CA CYS A 267 33.19 3.47 -30.06
C CYS A 267 34.32 4.48 -30.29
N VAL A 268 34.15 5.77 -29.98
CA VAL A 268 35.20 6.79 -30.11
C VAL A 268 36.39 6.49 -29.21
N ASP A 269 36.12 6.11 -28.00
CA ASP A 269 37.15 5.73 -27.01
C ASP A 269 36.54 4.82 -25.95
N LYS A 270 36.97 3.55 -25.96
CA LYS A 270 36.42 2.53 -25.02
C LYS A 270 37.03 2.59 -23.63
N ASP A 271 38.18 3.25 -23.48
CA ASP A 271 38.96 3.26 -22.24
C ASP A 271 38.59 4.43 -21.31
N VAL A 272 37.82 5.40 -21.80
CA VAL A 272 37.42 6.57 -21.04
C VAL A 272 35.97 6.45 -20.56
N LYS A 273 35.58 7.30 -19.61
CA LYS A 273 34.18 7.43 -19.15
C LYS A 273 33.28 7.92 -20.29
N ILE A 274 32.00 7.51 -20.28
CA ILE A 274 31.04 7.89 -21.34
C ILE A 274 30.88 9.42 -21.43
N TYR A 275 31.02 10.17 -20.36
CA TYR A 275 31.05 11.63 -20.36
C TYR A 275 32.20 12.20 -21.21
N GLU A 276 33.40 11.65 -21.05
CA GLU A 276 34.59 12.06 -21.84
C GLU A 276 34.47 11.63 -23.29
N ALA A 277 33.98 10.40 -23.55
CA ALA A 277 33.71 9.90 -24.90
C ALA A 277 32.70 10.81 -25.61
N CYS A 278 31.65 11.26 -24.90
CA CYS A 278 30.68 12.21 -25.40
C CYS A 278 31.30 13.56 -25.80
N GLY A 279 32.18 14.10 -24.96
CA GLY A 279 32.95 15.30 -25.26
C GLY A 279 33.85 15.15 -26.50
N LYS A 280 34.54 14.01 -26.63
CA LYS A 280 35.35 13.68 -27.82
C LYS A 280 34.51 13.57 -29.09
N TYR A 281 33.35 12.89 -29.01
CA TYR A 281 32.44 12.78 -30.17
C TYR A 281 31.86 14.16 -30.54
N ALA A 282 31.45 14.96 -29.58
CA ALA A 282 30.94 16.32 -29.82
C ALA A 282 31.96 17.22 -30.50
N ALA A 283 33.27 16.98 -30.31
CA ALA A 283 34.33 17.71 -30.98
C ALA A 283 34.62 17.20 -32.41
N MET A 284 34.73 15.88 -32.61
CA MET A 284 35.33 15.29 -33.81
C MET A 284 34.55 14.09 -34.41
N GLY A 285 33.31 13.80 -33.94
CA GLY A 285 32.51 12.69 -34.46
C GLY A 285 32.11 12.87 -35.92
N ASP A 286 31.79 11.78 -36.58
CA ASP A 286 31.50 11.77 -38.04
C ASP A 286 30.09 12.32 -38.36
N ASP A 287 29.11 12.10 -37.48
CA ASP A 287 27.71 12.57 -37.63
C ASP A 287 27.54 13.98 -37.07
N GLU A 288 27.27 14.94 -37.96
CA GLU A 288 27.09 16.35 -37.59
C GLU A 288 25.84 16.59 -36.72
N ALA A 289 24.76 15.86 -37.00
CA ALA A 289 23.52 16.00 -36.22
C ALA A 289 23.72 15.50 -34.77
N LEU A 290 24.40 14.38 -34.61
CA LEU A 290 24.75 13.86 -33.31
C LEU A 290 25.74 14.76 -32.56
N ARG A 291 26.75 15.29 -33.26
CA ARG A 291 27.67 16.27 -32.64
C ARG A 291 26.94 17.47 -32.06
N GLU A 292 26.01 18.06 -32.80
CA GLU A 292 25.28 19.23 -32.36
C GLU A 292 24.34 18.88 -31.21
N LYS A 293 23.67 17.73 -31.26
CA LYS A 293 22.84 17.21 -30.15
C LYS A 293 23.66 17.10 -28.86
N LEU A 294 24.83 16.49 -28.93
CA LEU A 294 25.71 16.30 -27.78
C LEU A 294 26.31 17.62 -27.28
N ARG A 295 26.70 18.53 -28.14
CA ARG A 295 27.19 19.87 -27.76
C ARG A 295 26.14 20.64 -26.99
N ARG A 296 24.90 20.64 -27.47
CA ARG A 296 23.80 21.32 -26.81
C ARG A 296 23.55 20.72 -25.43
N PHE A 297 23.48 19.40 -25.33
CA PHE A 297 23.28 18.71 -24.05
C PHE A 297 24.41 19.00 -23.04
N LEU A 298 25.68 18.88 -23.46
CA LEU A 298 26.81 19.16 -22.58
C LEU A 298 26.86 20.62 -22.12
N ALA A 299 26.52 21.58 -22.98
CA ALA A 299 26.44 22.98 -22.62
C ALA A 299 25.31 23.26 -21.61
N GLN A 300 24.15 22.62 -21.77
CA GLN A 300 23.04 22.71 -20.82
C GLN A 300 23.43 22.11 -19.45
N LEU A 301 24.02 20.93 -19.46
CA LEU A 301 24.48 20.28 -18.23
C LEU A 301 25.51 21.17 -17.48
N GLU A 302 26.49 21.71 -18.18
CA GLU A 302 27.51 22.57 -17.55
C GLU A 302 26.91 23.89 -17.02
N THR A 303 25.93 24.45 -17.73
CA THR A 303 25.19 25.63 -17.27
C THR A 303 24.45 25.34 -15.96
N LEU A 304 23.75 24.20 -15.86
CA LEU A 304 23.06 23.82 -14.63
C LEU A 304 24.05 23.51 -13.50
N ARG A 305 25.13 22.80 -13.78
CA ARG A 305 26.17 22.49 -12.79
C ARG A 305 26.78 23.74 -12.18
N SER A 306 27.06 24.75 -13.00
CA SER A 306 27.61 26.03 -12.52
C SER A 306 26.66 26.78 -11.57
N ARG A 307 25.36 26.53 -11.65
CA ARG A 307 24.32 27.13 -10.82
C ARG A 307 24.05 26.39 -9.52
N VAL A 308 24.40 25.11 -9.42
CA VAL A 308 24.12 24.25 -8.25
C VAL A 308 24.49 24.92 -6.91
N PRO A 309 25.65 25.57 -6.72
CA PRO A 309 26.01 26.17 -5.43
C PRO A 309 25.13 27.35 -5.01
N TYR A 310 24.39 27.95 -5.94
CA TYR A 310 23.67 29.21 -5.74
C TYR A 310 22.16 29.09 -5.96
N THR A 311 21.65 27.94 -6.35
CA THR A 311 20.25 27.76 -6.71
C THR A 311 19.60 26.72 -5.81
N PRO A 312 18.44 27.03 -5.17
CA PRO A 312 17.67 26.06 -4.39
C PRO A 312 17.24 24.86 -5.25
N ILE A 313 17.18 23.68 -4.63
CA ILE A 313 16.89 22.40 -5.33
C ILE A 313 15.57 22.43 -6.13
N HIS A 314 14.54 23.06 -5.61
CA HIS A 314 13.24 23.15 -6.30
C HIS A 314 13.30 23.99 -7.59
N GLU A 315 14.14 25.03 -7.62
CA GLU A 315 14.37 25.82 -8.83
C GLU A 315 15.22 25.06 -9.85
N LEU A 316 16.23 24.28 -9.40
CA LEU A 316 17.00 23.40 -10.28
C LEU A 316 16.10 22.35 -10.92
N ILE A 317 15.22 21.72 -10.16
CA ILE A 317 14.24 20.73 -10.68
C ILE A 317 13.35 21.40 -11.74
N THR A 318 12.84 22.60 -11.49
CA THR A 318 12.00 23.33 -12.46
C THR A 318 12.75 23.67 -13.74
N GLN A 319 14.08 23.86 -13.70
CA GLN A 319 14.90 24.11 -14.88
C GLN A 319 15.24 22.82 -15.67
N ILE A 320 15.18 21.66 -15.01
CA ILE A 320 15.38 20.34 -15.65
C ILE A 320 14.11 19.90 -16.38
N LEU A 321 12.92 20.21 -15.83
CA LEU A 321 11.61 19.91 -16.42
C LEU A 321 11.26 20.86 -17.56
#